data_90520b1ee3fefd99510de073b209c63a
#
_entry.id   90520b1ee3fefd99510de073b209c63a
#
_cell.length_a   1.000
_cell.length_b   1.000
_cell.length_c   1.000
_cell.angle_alpha   90.00
_cell.angle_beta   90.00
_cell.angle_gamma   90.00
#
_symmetry.space_group_name_H-M   'P 1'
#
loop_
_entity.id
_entity.type
_entity.pdbx_description
1 polymer ?
#
loop_
_entity_poly.entity_id
_entity_poly.type
_entity_poly.pdbx_seq_one_letter_code
_entity_poly.pdbx_strand_id
1 'polypeptide(L)'
;IPSITRHFEKRELLGKIDEMIEVVEPDYFITIVKIPNDSQIERLWGLHNTGQTGGTQDKDIDGPEAWDKTTGSKNVLAAIIDTGIDRNHEDLKANMWTNPREIAGNGKDDDGNGYVDDVHGWDFANNDNNPHDDNSHGTHCAGTIGGVGNNGKGVAGVAWNVSMVGIKFLSGSGN
;
A
#
# COMPACT_ATOMS: atom_id res chain seq x y z
N ILE A 1 -15.97 8.99 20.01
CA ILE A 1 -16.88 10.11 20.36
C ILE A 1 -17.99 9.69 21.35
N PRO A 2 -18.44 8.39 21.48
CA PRO A 2 -19.41 8.05 22.51
C PRO A 2 -18.94 8.20 23.96
N SER A 3 -17.63 8.29 24.21
CA SER A 3 -17.09 8.39 25.57
C SER A 3 -17.15 9.80 26.17
N ILE A 4 -17.09 10.83 25.34
CA ILE A 4 -17.12 12.23 25.82
C ILE A 4 -18.50 12.58 26.37
N THR A 5 -19.58 12.17 25.68
CA THR A 5 -20.95 12.45 26.10
C THR A 5 -21.28 11.83 27.48
N ARG A 6 -20.80 10.61 27.74
CA ARG A 6 -21.03 9.97 29.04
C ARG A 6 -20.29 10.65 30.22
N HIS A 7 -19.18 11.31 29.97
CA HIS A 7 -18.44 12.04 31.00
C HIS A 7 -19.15 13.33 31.42
N PHE A 8 -19.79 14.00 30.47
CA PHE A 8 -20.58 15.21 30.74
C PHE A 8 -21.92 14.93 31.44
N GLU A 9 -22.62 13.83 31.07
CA GLU A 9 -23.86 13.41 31.76
C GLU A 9 -23.59 12.99 33.22
N LYS A 10 -22.42 12.44 33.52
CA LYS A 10 -22.03 12.11 34.90
C LYS A 10 -21.77 13.35 35.74
N ARG A 11 -21.49 14.48 35.14
CA ARG A 11 -21.27 15.78 35.81
C ARG A 11 -22.57 16.38 36.37
N GLU A 12 -23.68 16.22 35.68
CA GLU A 12 -25.01 16.69 36.14
C GLU A 12 -25.48 15.98 37.40
N LEU A 13 -25.07 14.74 37.62
CA LEU A 13 -25.47 13.94 38.79
C LEU A 13 -24.61 14.22 40.05
N LEU A 14 -23.51 14.93 39.94
CA LEU A 14 -22.54 15.15 41.02
C LEU A 14 -22.47 16.61 41.50
N GLY A 15 -23.55 17.37 41.39
CA GLY A 15 -23.70 18.82 41.63
C GLY A 15 -23.07 19.47 42.86
N LYS A 16 -22.16 18.80 43.57
CA LYS A 16 -21.34 19.36 44.67
C LYS A 16 -19.83 19.20 44.45
N ILE A 17 -19.39 18.69 43.32
CA ILE A 17 -17.98 18.45 43.04
C ILE A 17 -17.40 19.57 42.17
N ASP A 18 -18.24 20.40 41.55
CA ASP A 18 -17.82 21.49 40.62
C ASP A 18 -16.87 22.53 41.30
N GLU A 19 -17.03 22.77 42.59
CA GLU A 19 -16.15 23.72 43.31
C GLU A 19 -14.73 23.17 43.63
N MET A 20 -14.51 21.88 43.41
CA MET A 20 -13.25 21.21 43.68
C MET A 20 -12.46 20.85 42.42
N ILE A 21 -13.02 21.06 41.24
CA ILE A 21 -12.41 20.71 39.95
C ILE A 21 -11.80 21.97 39.35
N GLU A 22 -10.48 22.10 39.42
CA GLU A 22 -9.74 23.21 38.82
C GLU A 22 -9.57 23.07 37.31
N VAL A 23 -9.37 21.82 36.82
CA VAL A 23 -9.15 21.53 35.40
C VAL A 23 -9.84 20.24 35.01
N VAL A 24 -10.49 20.23 33.85
CA VAL A 24 -10.99 19.04 33.19
C VAL A 24 -10.35 18.95 31.82
N GLU A 25 -9.52 17.95 31.61
CA GLU A 25 -8.90 17.66 30.34
C GLU A 25 -9.47 16.36 29.75
N PRO A 26 -9.56 16.24 28.42
CA PRO A 26 -9.89 14.97 27.80
C PRO A 26 -8.82 13.93 28.11
N ASP A 27 -9.21 12.74 28.53
CA ASP A 27 -8.32 11.59 28.61
C ASP A 27 -8.22 10.96 27.23
N TYR A 28 -7.12 11.26 26.53
CA TYR A 28 -6.88 10.77 25.19
C TYR A 28 -6.31 9.36 25.22
N PHE A 29 -6.96 8.43 24.55
CA PHE A 29 -6.33 7.16 24.23
C PHE A 29 -5.26 7.42 23.17
N ILE A 30 -3.99 7.28 23.56
CA ILE A 30 -2.89 7.28 22.60
C ILE A 30 -2.70 5.84 22.13
N THR A 31 -2.97 5.58 20.87
CA THR A 31 -2.61 4.33 20.22
C THR A 31 -1.32 4.55 19.45
N ILE A 32 -0.31 3.72 19.72
CA ILE A 32 0.90 3.70 18.89
C ILE A 32 0.55 2.87 17.65
N VAL A 33 0.46 3.53 16.52
CA VAL A 33 0.21 2.89 15.22
C VAL A 33 1.52 2.67 14.48
N LYS A 34 1.55 1.69 13.59
CA LYS A 34 2.73 1.36 12.79
C LYS A 34 2.89 2.35 11.64
N ILE A 35 3.83 3.28 11.78
CA ILE A 35 4.25 4.17 10.71
C ILE A 35 5.53 3.61 10.07
N PRO A 36 5.59 3.39 8.75
CA PRO A 36 6.79 2.93 8.08
C PRO A 36 7.87 4.02 8.06
N ASN A 37 9.14 3.60 7.92
CA ASN A 37 10.29 4.51 7.89
C ASN A 37 10.65 5.00 6.49
N ASP A 38 9.78 4.81 5.53
CA ASP A 38 10.01 5.13 4.12
C ASP A 38 10.11 6.64 3.93
N SER A 39 11.09 7.06 3.13
CA SER A 39 11.53 8.47 3.07
C SER A 39 10.47 9.46 2.57
N GLN A 40 9.43 8.98 1.90
CA GLN A 40 8.35 9.79 1.35
C GLN A 40 6.98 9.51 1.98
N ILE A 41 6.93 8.85 3.12
CA ILE A 41 5.67 8.49 3.80
C ILE A 41 4.79 9.71 4.07
N GLU A 42 5.36 10.85 4.40
CA GLU A 42 4.63 12.09 4.66
C GLU A 42 3.91 12.66 3.43
N ARG A 43 4.24 12.19 2.22
CA ARG A 43 3.53 12.57 0.99
C ARG A 43 2.30 11.73 0.73
N LEU A 44 2.16 10.61 1.42
CA LEU A 44 1.10 9.62 1.23
C LEU A 44 -0.13 9.94 2.08
N TRP A 45 -0.68 11.14 1.89
CA TRP A 45 -1.85 11.62 2.64
C TRP A 45 -3.07 10.68 2.51
N GLY A 46 -3.18 9.95 1.41
CA GLY A 46 -4.26 8.97 1.24
C GLY A 46 -4.14 7.76 2.15
N LEU A 47 -2.93 7.44 2.64
CA LEU A 47 -2.66 6.37 3.59
C LEU A 47 -2.66 6.86 5.03
N HIS A 48 -2.17 8.08 5.28
CA HIS A 48 -2.08 8.71 6.59
C HIS A 48 -2.14 10.23 6.47
N ASN A 49 -3.30 10.80 6.79
CA ASN A 49 -3.56 12.22 6.64
C ASN A 49 -3.50 12.95 7.98
N THR A 50 -2.36 13.58 8.23
CA THR A 50 -2.14 14.45 9.40
C THR A 50 -2.49 15.93 9.13
N GLY A 51 -3.10 16.24 7.97
CA GLY A 51 -3.32 17.61 7.49
C GLY A 51 -2.13 18.20 6.75
N GLN A 52 -1.10 17.41 6.41
CA GLN A 52 0.17 17.83 5.81
C GLN A 52 0.03 18.52 4.44
N THR A 53 -1.09 18.30 3.73
CA THR A 53 -1.40 18.96 2.45
C THR A 53 -2.46 20.06 2.58
N GLY A 54 -2.82 20.46 3.83
CA GLY A 54 -3.88 21.43 4.09
C GLY A 54 -5.29 20.84 4.05
N GLY A 55 -5.42 19.51 3.91
CA GLY A 55 -6.70 18.80 4.00
C GLY A 55 -7.19 18.61 5.44
N THR A 56 -8.37 18.04 5.58
CA THR A 56 -8.93 17.67 6.88
C THR A 56 -8.20 16.46 7.42
N GLN A 57 -7.60 16.59 8.60
CA GLN A 57 -6.93 15.48 9.29
C GLN A 57 -7.86 14.26 9.40
N ASP A 58 -7.28 13.06 9.34
CA ASP A 58 -7.99 11.80 9.50
C ASP A 58 -9.05 11.55 8.40
N LYS A 59 -8.77 12.08 7.19
CA LYS A 59 -9.54 11.78 5.98
C LYS A 59 -8.65 11.02 5.00
N ASP A 60 -8.48 9.72 5.29
CA ASP A 60 -7.63 8.77 4.57
C ASP A 60 -8.23 7.35 4.64
N ILE A 61 -7.44 6.33 4.40
CA ILE A 61 -7.87 4.91 4.42
C ILE A 61 -7.42 4.16 5.67
N ASP A 62 -7.00 4.86 6.73
CA ASP A 62 -6.55 4.27 8.01
C ASP A 62 -5.38 3.28 7.81
N GLY A 63 -4.41 3.64 6.97
CA GLY A 63 -3.26 2.78 6.67
C GLY A 63 -2.49 2.33 7.90
N PRO A 64 -2.06 3.23 8.81
CA PRO A 64 -1.34 2.87 10.03
C PRO A 64 -2.10 1.87 10.92
N GLU A 65 -3.39 2.05 11.08
CA GLU A 65 -4.27 1.18 11.87
C GLU A 65 -4.43 -0.20 11.21
N ALA A 66 -4.51 -0.23 9.87
CA ALA A 66 -4.54 -1.47 9.10
C ALA A 66 -3.21 -2.23 9.23
N TRP A 67 -2.07 -1.53 9.16
CA TRP A 67 -0.74 -2.14 9.27
C TRP A 67 -0.43 -2.69 10.64
N ASP A 68 -1.09 -2.20 11.70
CA ASP A 68 -1.03 -2.85 13.01
C ASP A 68 -1.66 -4.25 13.03
N LYS A 69 -2.60 -4.50 12.12
CA LYS A 69 -3.24 -5.83 11.98
C LYS A 69 -2.46 -6.71 11.01
N THR A 70 -2.10 -6.15 9.85
CA THR A 70 -1.35 -6.87 8.81
C THR A 70 -0.67 -5.90 7.85
N THR A 71 0.50 -6.26 7.37
CA THR A 71 1.19 -5.56 6.29
C THR A 71 1.09 -6.30 4.95
N GLY A 72 0.17 -7.26 4.84
CA GLY A 72 -0.02 -8.08 3.67
C GLY A 72 0.66 -9.45 3.75
N SER A 73 0.68 -10.18 2.64
CA SER A 73 1.30 -11.51 2.53
C SER A 73 1.79 -11.77 1.12
N LYS A 74 2.99 -12.38 0.99
CA LYS A 74 3.53 -12.87 -0.28
C LYS A 74 2.69 -13.99 -0.93
N ASN A 75 1.78 -14.59 -0.16
CA ASN A 75 0.84 -15.60 -0.69
C ASN A 75 -0.34 -14.95 -1.46
N VAL A 76 -0.47 -13.63 -1.40
CA VAL A 76 -1.44 -12.88 -2.21
C VAL A 76 -0.73 -12.41 -3.47
N LEU A 77 -1.26 -12.79 -4.63
CA LEU A 77 -0.78 -12.34 -5.93
C LEU A 77 -1.71 -11.24 -6.46
N ALA A 78 -1.14 -10.05 -6.68
CA ALA A 78 -1.81 -8.94 -7.30
C ALA A 78 -1.34 -8.80 -8.76
N ALA A 79 -2.26 -8.94 -9.71
CA ALA A 79 -1.98 -8.69 -11.12
C ALA A 79 -2.21 -7.21 -11.45
N ILE A 80 -1.20 -6.55 -11.97
CA ILE A 80 -1.25 -5.16 -12.42
C ILE A 80 -1.46 -5.15 -13.93
N ILE A 81 -2.70 -4.93 -14.33
CA ILE A 81 -3.12 -4.89 -15.75
C ILE A 81 -3.02 -3.43 -16.20
N ASP A 82 -1.87 -3.06 -16.78
CA ASP A 82 -1.52 -1.66 -17.06
C ASP A 82 -0.46 -1.55 -18.16
N THR A 83 0.36 -0.51 -18.12
CA THR A 83 1.49 -0.28 -19.06
C THR A 83 2.72 -1.13 -18.79
N GLY A 84 2.66 -2.04 -17.83
CA GLY A 84 3.76 -2.87 -17.35
C GLY A 84 4.27 -2.45 -15.98
N ILE A 85 5.37 -3.07 -15.52
CA ILE A 85 6.03 -2.72 -14.25
C ILE A 85 7.54 -2.68 -14.46
N ASP A 86 8.21 -1.65 -13.93
CA ASP A 86 9.66 -1.71 -13.73
C ASP A 86 10.00 -2.65 -12.57
N ARG A 87 10.16 -3.93 -12.87
CA ARG A 87 10.47 -4.97 -11.89
C ARG A 87 11.82 -4.80 -11.18
N ASN A 88 12.69 -3.93 -11.71
CA ASN A 88 14.01 -3.65 -11.11
C ASN A 88 13.96 -2.43 -10.17
N HIS A 89 12.85 -1.72 -10.13
CA HIS A 89 12.68 -0.56 -9.26
C HIS A 89 12.99 -0.93 -7.80
N GLU A 90 13.83 -0.14 -7.14
CA GLU A 90 14.39 -0.47 -5.81
C GLU A 90 13.34 -0.66 -4.72
N ASP A 91 12.16 -0.03 -4.91
CA ASP A 91 11.05 -0.06 -3.97
C ASP A 91 9.96 -1.11 -4.33
N LEU A 92 10.12 -1.82 -5.46
CA LEU A 92 9.16 -2.83 -5.93
C LEU A 92 9.76 -4.22 -6.03
N LYS A 93 11.03 -4.33 -6.38
CA LYS A 93 11.68 -5.61 -6.77
C LYS A 93 11.49 -6.75 -5.76
N ALA A 94 11.42 -6.44 -4.47
CA ALA A 94 11.22 -7.45 -3.44
C ALA A 94 9.78 -7.99 -3.40
N ASN A 95 8.85 -7.28 -4.02
CA ASN A 95 7.44 -7.65 -4.13
C ASN A 95 7.05 -8.22 -5.51
N MET A 96 8.01 -8.29 -6.43
CA MET A 96 7.75 -8.86 -7.75
C MET A 96 7.62 -10.38 -7.67
N TRP A 97 6.58 -10.89 -8.33
CA TRP A 97 6.35 -12.32 -8.48
C TRP A 97 7.25 -12.91 -9.57
N THR A 98 7.60 -14.16 -9.39
CA THR A 98 8.26 -14.97 -10.39
C THR A 98 7.47 -16.26 -10.57
N ASN A 99 7.17 -16.64 -11.81
CA ASN A 99 6.47 -17.89 -12.10
C ASN A 99 7.34 -19.08 -11.68
N PRO A 100 6.96 -19.84 -10.64
CA PRO A 100 7.79 -20.95 -10.15
C PRO A 100 7.74 -22.18 -11.06
N ARG A 101 6.90 -22.17 -12.09
CA ARG A 101 6.72 -23.28 -13.02
C ARG A 101 7.45 -23.07 -14.34
N GLU A 102 8.01 -21.86 -14.56
CA GLU A 102 8.79 -21.52 -15.73
C GLU A 102 10.30 -21.63 -15.47
N ILE A 103 11.04 -22.12 -16.47
CA ILE A 103 12.51 -22.13 -16.47
C ILE A 103 12.98 -20.99 -17.36
N ALA A 104 13.42 -19.92 -16.74
CA ALA A 104 13.78 -18.68 -17.44
C ALA A 104 14.73 -18.86 -18.62
N GLY A 105 14.34 -18.35 -19.79
CA GLY A 105 15.18 -18.25 -20.98
C GLY A 105 15.44 -19.58 -21.70
N ASN A 106 14.62 -20.60 -21.49
CA ASN A 106 14.77 -21.90 -22.18
C ASN A 106 13.98 -21.96 -23.50
N GLY A 107 13.16 -20.96 -23.82
CA GLY A 107 12.37 -20.86 -25.03
C GLY A 107 11.19 -21.82 -25.08
N LYS A 108 10.68 -22.26 -23.92
CA LYS A 108 9.55 -23.19 -23.80
C LYS A 108 8.52 -22.61 -22.85
N ASP A 109 7.29 -23.04 -23.06
CA ASP A 109 6.18 -22.91 -22.13
C ASP A 109 6.21 -24.16 -21.22
N ASP A 110 6.86 -24.05 -20.06
CA ASP A 110 7.09 -25.20 -19.17
C ASP A 110 5.82 -25.54 -18.35
N ASP A 111 4.93 -24.60 -18.16
CA ASP A 111 3.69 -24.80 -17.40
C ASP A 111 2.44 -25.04 -18.26
N GLY A 112 2.58 -24.93 -19.59
CA GLY A 112 1.54 -25.23 -20.56
C GLY A 112 0.39 -24.24 -20.58
N ASN A 113 0.65 -22.98 -20.18
CA ASN A 113 -0.34 -21.92 -20.12
C ASN A 113 -0.54 -21.15 -21.44
N GLY A 114 0.32 -21.41 -22.44
CA GLY A 114 0.31 -20.78 -23.77
C GLY A 114 1.28 -19.60 -23.91
N TYR A 115 2.05 -19.27 -22.88
CA TYR A 115 3.00 -18.15 -22.85
C TYR A 115 4.41 -18.63 -22.56
N VAL A 116 5.29 -18.50 -23.54
CA VAL A 116 6.68 -18.97 -23.48
C VAL A 116 7.54 -18.08 -22.57
N ASP A 117 8.20 -18.66 -21.58
CA ASP A 117 9.08 -17.93 -20.65
C ASP A 117 8.37 -16.74 -19.93
N ASP A 118 7.09 -16.86 -19.56
CA ASP A 118 6.33 -15.81 -18.86
C ASP A 118 6.69 -15.67 -17.36
N VAL A 119 8.00 -15.75 -17.10
CA VAL A 119 8.60 -15.78 -15.76
C VAL A 119 8.15 -14.60 -14.87
N HIS A 120 7.91 -13.43 -15.46
CA HIS A 120 7.54 -12.22 -14.74
C HIS A 120 6.19 -11.63 -15.16
N GLY A 121 5.38 -12.43 -15.86
CA GLY A 121 4.14 -12.00 -16.49
C GLY A 121 4.27 -11.88 -18.01
N TRP A 122 3.32 -11.21 -18.65
CA TRP A 122 3.24 -11.17 -20.10
C TRP A 122 2.93 -9.77 -20.62
N ASP A 123 3.53 -9.42 -21.76
CA ASP A 123 3.23 -8.21 -22.54
C ASP A 123 2.26 -8.53 -23.68
N PHE A 124 0.99 -8.22 -23.49
CA PHE A 124 -0.06 -8.39 -24.50
C PHE A 124 -0.03 -7.31 -25.58
N ALA A 125 0.58 -6.15 -25.29
CA ALA A 125 0.70 -5.09 -26.30
C ALA A 125 1.72 -5.45 -27.37
N ASN A 126 2.82 -6.12 -27.00
CA ASN A 126 3.87 -6.56 -27.92
C ASN A 126 3.85 -8.08 -28.17
N ASN A 127 3.04 -8.83 -27.44
CA ASN A 127 2.97 -10.30 -27.48
C ASN A 127 4.29 -10.98 -27.18
N ASP A 128 4.91 -10.60 -26.05
CA ASP A 128 6.16 -11.16 -25.58
C ASP A 128 6.22 -11.31 -24.05
N ASN A 129 7.29 -11.92 -23.53
CA ASN A 129 7.48 -12.20 -22.10
C ASN A 129 8.15 -11.08 -21.32
N ASN A 130 8.13 -9.84 -21.82
CA ASN A 130 8.75 -8.71 -21.16
C ASN A 130 7.76 -7.61 -20.80
N PRO A 131 6.95 -7.76 -19.74
CA PRO A 131 5.97 -6.77 -19.30
C PRO A 131 6.61 -5.57 -18.62
N HIS A 132 7.76 -5.11 -19.13
CA HIS A 132 8.45 -3.92 -18.61
C HIS A 132 7.63 -2.66 -18.93
N ASP A 133 7.58 -1.76 -17.97
CA ASP A 133 6.87 -0.48 -18.11
C ASP A 133 7.72 0.52 -18.91
N ASP A 134 7.16 1.03 -19.99
CA ASP A 134 7.73 2.07 -20.84
C ASP A 134 6.92 3.38 -20.84
N ASN A 135 6.00 3.51 -19.86
CA ASN A 135 5.15 4.69 -19.64
C ASN A 135 5.29 5.29 -18.24
N SER A 136 5.56 4.48 -17.25
CA SER A 136 5.62 4.75 -15.80
C SER A 136 4.27 4.67 -15.07
N HIS A 137 3.12 4.57 -15.75
CA HIS A 137 1.82 4.52 -15.08
C HIS A 137 1.64 3.21 -14.28
N GLY A 138 1.90 2.06 -14.91
CA GLY A 138 1.77 0.76 -14.24
C GLY A 138 2.75 0.59 -13.08
N THR A 139 3.96 1.12 -13.21
CA THR A 139 4.95 1.15 -12.10
C THR A 139 4.43 1.99 -10.93
N HIS A 140 3.81 3.14 -11.20
CA HIS A 140 3.22 3.97 -10.17
C HIS A 140 2.04 3.26 -9.47
N CYS A 141 1.17 2.61 -10.24
CA CYS A 141 0.06 1.79 -9.69
C CYS A 141 0.59 0.65 -8.83
N ALA A 142 1.65 -0.05 -9.28
CA ALA A 142 2.32 -1.09 -8.51
C ALA A 142 2.89 -0.54 -7.19
N GLY A 143 3.47 0.66 -7.20
CA GLY A 143 3.96 1.35 -6.00
C GLY A 143 2.86 1.65 -4.99
N THR A 144 1.72 2.11 -5.46
CA THR A 144 0.54 2.38 -4.62
C THR A 144 0.00 1.11 -3.97
N ILE A 145 -0.02 0.00 -4.71
CA ILE A 145 -0.53 -1.29 -4.22
C ILE A 145 0.49 -1.94 -3.29
N GLY A 146 1.75 -2.05 -3.71
CA GLY A 146 2.74 -2.91 -3.10
C GLY A 146 4.16 -2.35 -3.08
N GLY A 147 4.35 -1.04 -2.96
CA GLY A 147 5.64 -0.48 -2.57
C GLY A 147 6.11 -1.12 -1.26
N VAL A 148 7.39 -1.52 -1.22
CA VAL A 148 7.94 -2.26 -0.07
C VAL A 148 8.01 -1.34 1.15
N GLY A 149 7.10 -1.49 2.07
CA GLY A 149 7.05 -0.66 3.28
C GLY A 149 8.16 -0.96 4.28
N ASN A 150 8.53 0.05 5.04
CA ASN A 150 9.53 0.00 6.12
C ASN A 150 10.93 -0.43 5.65
N ASN A 151 11.32 -0.01 4.45
CA ASN A 151 12.64 -0.28 3.86
C ASN A 151 13.57 0.96 3.83
N GLY A 152 13.09 2.11 4.37
CA GLY A 152 13.81 3.38 4.42
C GLY A 152 13.90 4.11 3.09
N LYS A 153 13.15 3.68 2.07
CA LYS A 153 13.20 4.21 0.71
C LYS A 153 11.82 4.60 0.22
N GLY A 154 11.76 5.50 -0.77
CA GLY A 154 10.57 5.82 -1.54
C GLY A 154 9.28 5.90 -0.74
N VAL A 155 8.35 5.02 -1.08
CA VAL A 155 6.97 4.99 -0.58
C VAL A 155 6.62 3.64 0.04
N ALA A 156 5.61 3.61 0.90
CA ALA A 156 4.96 2.36 1.30
C ALA A 156 3.68 2.16 0.48
N GLY A 157 3.46 0.99 -0.06
CA GLY A 157 2.18 0.61 -0.64
C GLY A 157 1.14 0.25 0.43
N VAL A 158 -0.11 0.07 0.01
CA VAL A 158 -1.18 -0.41 0.90
C VAL A 158 -0.79 -1.75 1.53
N ALA A 159 -0.20 -2.65 0.75
CA ALA A 159 0.31 -3.95 1.19
C ALA A 159 1.84 -3.99 1.06
N TRP A 160 2.56 -3.83 2.18
CA TRP A 160 4.04 -3.84 2.18
C TRP A 160 4.64 -5.17 1.72
N ASN A 161 3.91 -6.26 1.98
CA ASN A 161 4.26 -7.62 1.62
C ASN A 161 3.16 -8.18 0.72
N VAL A 162 3.42 -8.27 -0.57
CA VAL A 162 2.52 -8.82 -1.58
C VAL A 162 3.37 -9.40 -2.70
N SER A 163 2.86 -10.32 -3.50
CA SER A 163 3.47 -10.70 -4.77
C SER A 163 2.77 -9.97 -5.90
N MET A 164 3.51 -9.27 -6.76
CA MET A 164 2.95 -8.52 -7.88
C MET A 164 3.44 -9.06 -9.22
N VAL A 165 2.54 -9.20 -10.19
CA VAL A 165 2.86 -9.61 -11.56
C VAL A 165 2.38 -8.55 -12.54
N GLY A 166 3.23 -8.22 -13.52
CA GLY A 166 2.89 -7.31 -14.60
C GLY A 166 2.12 -8.02 -15.71
N ILE A 167 0.96 -7.50 -16.02
CA ILE A 167 0.15 -7.88 -17.19
C ILE A 167 0.08 -6.62 -18.07
N LYS A 168 1.09 -6.46 -18.94
CA LYS A 168 1.16 -5.29 -19.80
C LYS A 168 0.17 -5.43 -20.94
N PHE A 169 -0.83 -4.58 -20.94
CA PHE A 169 -1.88 -4.59 -21.95
C PHE A 169 -1.95 -3.24 -22.70
N LEU A 170 -1.40 -2.19 -22.11
CA LEU A 170 -1.27 -0.87 -22.71
C LEU A 170 0.15 -0.68 -23.24
N SER A 171 0.28 -0.05 -24.41
CA SER A 171 1.57 0.35 -24.97
C SER A 171 2.20 1.51 -24.18
N GLY A 172 3.45 1.86 -24.50
CA GLY A 172 4.13 3.02 -23.90
C GLY A 172 3.44 4.36 -24.14
N SER A 173 2.53 4.46 -25.12
CA SER A 173 1.68 5.62 -25.33
C SER A 173 0.39 5.58 -24.48
N GLY A 174 0.15 4.49 -23.76
CA GLY A 174 -1.06 4.31 -22.94
C GLY A 174 -2.30 3.88 -23.74
N ASN A 175 -2.12 3.32 -24.93
CA ASN A 175 -3.20 2.87 -25.81
C ASN A 175 -3.22 1.35 -25.90
#